data_354cebaa216991d5a5574176ac0688f7
#
_entry.id   354cebaa216991d5a5574176ac0688f7
#
_cell.length_a   1.000
_cell.length_b   1.000
_cell.length_c   1.000
_cell.angle_alpha   90.00
_cell.angle_beta   90.00
_cell.angle_gamma   90.00
#
_symmetry.space_group_name_H-M   'P 1'
#
loop_
_entity.id
_entity.type
_entity.pdbx_description
1 polymer ?
#
loop_
_entity_poly.entity_id
_entity_poly.type
_entity_poly.pdbx_seq_one_letter_code
_entity_poly.pdbx_strand_id
1 'polypeptide(L)'
;PRDVVAVVKDVTFSSSYPANGEPINASDFELSKVLFVEAEVAHAGKFQPMYDPSTGTLRLLASGASGAAFSEVATSSNNSTVTARILVMGIR
;
A
#
# COMPACT_ATOMS: atom_id res chain seq x y z
N PRO A 1 -17.75 23.90 1.62
CA PRO A 1 -17.66 22.45 1.61
C PRO A 1 -16.42 21.98 0.91
N ARG A 2 -15.91 20.85 1.34
CA ARG A 2 -14.71 20.26 0.78
C ARG A 2 -15.08 19.15 -0.18
N ASP A 3 -14.28 19.03 -1.22
CA ASP A 3 -14.50 17.99 -2.21
C ASP A 3 -13.91 16.67 -1.75
N VAL A 4 -14.69 15.62 -1.83
CA VAL A 4 -14.20 14.25 -1.70
C VAL A 4 -13.83 13.79 -3.11
N VAL A 5 -12.59 13.38 -3.27
CA VAL A 5 -12.08 12.95 -4.58
C VAL A 5 -11.45 11.57 -4.47
N ALA A 6 -11.38 10.88 -5.60
CA ALA A 6 -10.74 9.58 -5.70
C ALA A 6 -9.54 9.69 -6.63
N VAL A 7 -8.40 9.15 -6.21
CA VAL A 7 -7.16 9.17 -6.99
C VAL A 7 -6.67 7.74 -7.13
N VAL A 8 -6.38 7.33 -8.35
CA VAL A 8 -5.78 6.02 -8.63
C VAL A 8 -4.31 6.24 -8.95
N LYS A 9 -3.45 5.47 -8.30
CA LYS A 9 -2.02 5.61 -8.47
C LYS A 9 -1.32 4.26 -8.27
N ASP A 10 -0.23 4.05 -8.99
CA ASP A 10 0.61 2.87 -8.79
C ASP A 10 1.70 3.21 -7.79
N VAL A 11 1.89 2.32 -6.83
CA VAL A 11 2.92 2.45 -5.80
C VAL A 11 3.89 1.27 -5.94
N THR A 12 5.15 1.56 -6.16
CA THR A 12 6.20 0.55 -6.20
C THR A 12 6.87 0.51 -4.83
N PHE A 13 6.98 -0.69 -4.29
CA PHE A 13 7.61 -0.86 -2.98
C PHE A 13 9.10 -0.60 -3.07
N SER A 14 9.69 -0.18 -1.95
CA SER A 14 11.09 0.21 -1.94
C SER A 14 12.03 -0.99 -1.89
N SER A 15 13.30 -0.73 -2.20
CA SER A 15 14.35 -1.73 -2.09
C SER A 15 14.71 -2.05 -0.64
N SER A 16 14.21 -1.24 0.30
CA SER A 16 14.35 -1.48 1.73
C SER A 16 13.00 -1.24 2.40
N TYR A 17 12.26 -2.30 2.64
CA TYR A 17 10.90 -2.22 3.15
C TYR A 17 10.88 -1.55 4.53
N PRO A 18 10.13 -0.44 4.69
CA PRO A 18 10.09 0.25 5.98
C PRO A 18 9.37 -0.56 7.04
N ALA A 19 9.71 -0.33 8.29
CA ALA A 19 8.93 -0.87 9.40
C ALA A 19 7.49 -0.39 9.26
N ASN A 20 6.53 -1.30 9.39
CA ASN A 20 5.09 -1.05 9.26
C ASN A 20 4.61 -0.73 7.83
N GLY A 21 5.47 -0.81 6.83
CA GLY A 21 5.08 -0.65 5.43
C GLY A 21 5.36 0.74 4.85
N GLU A 22 4.99 0.93 3.59
CA GLU A 22 5.22 2.18 2.88
C GLU A 22 4.24 3.26 3.33
N PRO A 23 4.69 4.45 3.71
CA PRO A 23 3.79 5.51 4.14
C PRO A 23 2.93 6.01 2.97
N ILE A 24 1.66 6.26 3.26
CA ILE A 24 0.72 6.86 2.32
C ILE A 24 0.38 8.24 2.85
N ASN A 25 0.97 9.25 2.25
CA ASN A 25 0.80 10.64 2.67
C ASN A 25 -0.23 11.34 1.81
N ALA A 26 -1.15 12.07 2.44
CA ALA A 26 -2.19 12.79 1.70
C ALA A 26 -1.60 13.74 0.67
N SER A 27 -0.49 14.39 0.99
CA SER A 27 0.15 15.34 0.08
C SER A 27 0.65 14.70 -1.21
N ASP A 28 0.97 13.42 -1.22
CA ASP A 28 1.40 12.71 -2.42
C ASP A 28 0.25 12.52 -3.42
N PHE A 29 -0.97 12.70 -2.97
CA PHE A 29 -2.19 12.58 -3.79
C PHE A 29 -2.91 13.91 -3.94
N GLU A 30 -2.26 15.01 -3.54
CA GLU A 30 -2.82 16.36 -3.58
C GLU A 30 -4.08 16.47 -2.73
N LEU A 31 -4.09 15.76 -1.60
CA LEU A 31 -5.20 15.75 -0.65
C LEU A 31 -4.78 16.38 0.66
N SER A 32 -5.76 16.91 1.39
CA SER A 32 -5.53 17.38 2.76
C SER A 32 -5.74 16.27 3.78
N LYS A 33 -6.53 15.25 3.44
CA LYS A 33 -6.81 14.13 4.33
C LYS A 33 -7.14 12.88 3.53
N VAL A 34 -6.61 11.75 3.95
CA VAL A 34 -6.96 10.44 3.39
C VAL A 34 -8.10 9.85 4.20
N LEU A 35 -9.17 9.45 3.53
CA LEU A 35 -10.33 8.83 4.15
C LEU A 35 -10.38 7.33 3.97
N PHE A 36 -9.89 6.84 2.83
CA PHE A 36 -10.03 5.44 2.48
C PHE A 36 -8.97 5.06 1.46
N VAL A 37 -8.39 3.87 1.60
CA VAL A 37 -7.43 3.33 0.64
C VAL A 37 -7.77 1.88 0.37
N GLU A 38 -7.83 1.52 -0.91
CA GLU A 38 -7.96 0.15 -1.34
C GLU A 38 -6.84 -0.16 -2.30
N ALA A 39 -6.28 -1.37 -2.22
CA ALA A 39 -5.13 -1.73 -3.00
C ALA A 39 -5.32 -3.09 -3.68
N GLU A 40 -4.77 -3.21 -4.89
CA GLU A 40 -4.72 -4.48 -5.58
C GLU A 40 -3.31 -4.75 -6.09
N VAL A 41 -2.98 -6.01 -6.29
CA VAL A 41 -1.69 -6.40 -6.83
C VAL A 41 -1.68 -6.05 -8.32
N ALA A 42 -0.65 -5.33 -8.76
CA ALA A 42 -0.53 -4.96 -10.16
C ALA A 42 -0.02 -6.13 -11.03
N HIS A 43 0.53 -7.16 -10.42
CA HIS A 43 0.94 -8.36 -11.14
C HIS A 43 0.54 -9.60 -10.34
N ALA A 44 0.33 -10.69 -11.05
CA ALA A 44 -0.01 -11.97 -10.42
C ALA A 44 1.17 -12.45 -9.60
N GLY A 45 0.88 -13.08 -8.48
CA GLY A 45 1.92 -13.64 -7.66
C GLY A 45 1.48 -13.85 -6.23
N LYS A 46 2.45 -13.99 -5.40
CA LYS A 46 2.27 -14.37 -3.99
C LYS A 46 2.20 -13.17 -3.05
N PHE A 47 2.05 -11.97 -3.58
CA PHE A 47 2.01 -10.75 -2.78
C PHE A 47 0.60 -10.19 -2.70
N GLN A 48 0.27 -9.64 -1.54
CA GLN A 48 -1.00 -8.98 -1.29
C GLN A 48 -0.75 -7.66 -0.54
N PRO A 49 -1.01 -6.51 -1.18
CA PRO A 49 -0.91 -5.24 -0.46
C PRO A 49 -2.13 -5.04 0.44
N MET A 50 -1.93 -4.39 1.56
CA MET A 50 -2.99 -4.08 2.50
C MET A 50 -2.73 -2.74 3.18
N TYR A 51 -3.73 -1.86 3.16
CA TYR A 51 -3.61 -0.59 3.86
C TYR A 51 -3.96 -0.75 5.33
N ASP A 52 -3.09 -0.19 6.19
CA ASP A 52 -3.30 -0.17 7.62
C ASP A 52 -3.64 1.26 8.04
N PRO A 53 -4.91 1.55 8.36
CA PRO A 53 -5.30 2.91 8.73
C PRO A 53 -4.74 3.36 10.07
N SER A 54 -4.36 2.44 10.94
CA SER A 54 -3.80 2.81 12.24
C SER A 54 -2.41 3.40 12.12
N THR A 55 -1.65 3.01 11.10
CA THR A 55 -0.30 3.54 10.86
C THR A 55 -0.25 4.45 9.64
N GLY A 56 -1.31 4.45 8.82
CA GLY A 56 -1.32 5.22 7.57
C GLY A 56 -0.36 4.67 6.54
N THR A 57 -0.14 3.37 6.52
CA THR A 57 0.86 2.74 5.66
C THR A 57 0.27 1.62 4.82
N LEU A 58 0.89 1.39 3.67
CA LEU A 58 0.56 0.27 2.81
C LEU A 58 1.52 -0.88 3.14
N ARG A 59 0.98 -1.94 3.72
CA ARG A 59 1.75 -3.13 4.06
C ARG A 59 1.77 -4.10 2.90
N LEU A 60 2.85 -4.86 2.80
CA LEU A 60 2.97 -5.91 1.79
C LEU A 60 3.02 -7.27 2.49
N LEU A 61 2.06 -8.11 2.15
CA LEU A 61 1.99 -9.46 2.65
C LEU A 61 2.43 -10.43 1.57
N ALA A 62 3.05 -11.51 1.95
CA ALA A 62 3.48 -12.55 1.02
C ALA A 62 2.99 -13.91 1.51
N SER A 63 2.64 -14.78 0.57
CA SER A 63 2.32 -16.15 0.91
C SER A 63 3.62 -16.88 1.23
N GLY A 64 3.58 -17.71 2.26
CA GLY A 64 4.70 -18.57 2.57
C GLY A 64 4.67 -19.86 1.73
N ALA A 65 5.09 -20.96 2.35
CA ALA A 65 4.99 -22.26 1.71
C ALA A 65 3.53 -22.60 1.42
N SER A 66 3.30 -23.57 0.53
CA SER A 66 1.97 -24.00 0.15
C SER A 66 1.11 -24.27 1.38
N GLY A 67 -0.07 -23.65 1.44
CA GLY A 67 -0.98 -23.78 2.55
C GLY A 67 -0.69 -22.86 3.73
N ALA A 68 0.38 -22.09 3.70
CA ALA A 68 0.68 -21.13 4.76
C ALA A 68 -0.12 -19.86 4.59
N ALA A 69 -0.40 -19.18 5.70
CA ALA A 69 -1.07 -17.90 5.69
C ALA A 69 -0.13 -16.81 5.15
N PHE A 70 -0.74 -15.72 4.66
CA PHE A 70 0.04 -14.54 4.31
C PHE A 70 0.67 -13.93 5.57
N SER A 71 1.88 -13.45 5.42
CA SER A 71 2.57 -12.72 6.48
C SER A 71 3.28 -11.51 5.88
N GLU A 72 3.48 -10.49 6.70
CA GLU A 72 4.16 -9.28 6.24
C GLU A 72 5.60 -9.58 5.86
N VAL A 73 6.08 -8.96 4.76
CA VAL A 73 7.48 -9.10 4.36
C VAL A 73 8.41 -8.50 5.41
N ALA A 74 9.63 -9.01 5.47
CA ALA A 74 10.59 -8.58 6.48
C ALA A 74 10.99 -7.11 6.29
N THR A 75 11.18 -6.40 7.39
CA THR A 75 11.75 -5.05 7.37
C THR A 75 13.11 -5.09 6.69
N SER A 76 13.37 -4.09 5.87
CA SER A 76 14.58 -3.94 5.06
C SER A 76 14.69 -4.92 3.89
N SER A 77 13.68 -5.76 3.64
CA SER A 77 13.69 -6.61 2.46
C SER A 77 13.48 -5.79 1.18
N ASN A 78 13.99 -6.30 0.07
CA ASN A 78 13.89 -5.63 -1.22
C ASN A 78 12.62 -6.07 -1.94
N ASN A 79 11.69 -5.13 -2.15
CA ASN A 79 10.44 -5.38 -2.84
C ASN A 79 10.25 -4.43 -4.03
N SER A 80 11.36 -3.95 -4.60
CA SER A 80 11.34 -2.94 -5.67
C SER A 80 10.72 -3.43 -6.98
N THR A 81 10.50 -4.72 -7.12
CA THR A 81 9.81 -5.28 -8.29
C THR A 81 8.31 -5.42 -8.08
N VAL A 82 7.81 -5.12 -6.87
CA VAL A 82 6.40 -5.26 -6.54
C VAL A 82 5.72 -3.90 -6.67
N THR A 83 4.70 -3.82 -7.51
CA THR A 83 3.91 -2.62 -7.69
C THR A 83 2.46 -2.93 -7.37
N ALA A 84 1.82 -2.07 -6.61
CA ALA A 84 0.41 -2.15 -6.28
C ALA A 84 -0.31 -0.95 -6.89
N ARG A 85 -1.52 -1.19 -7.37
CA ARG A 85 -2.40 -0.10 -7.79
C ARG A 85 -3.35 0.22 -6.64
N ILE A 86 -3.38 1.47 -6.23
CA ILE A 86 -4.20 1.88 -5.10
C ILE A 86 -5.24 2.90 -5.52
N LEU A 87 -6.40 2.81 -4.88
CA LEU A 87 -7.46 3.81 -4.96
C LEU A 87 -7.48 4.54 -3.63
N VAL A 88 -7.23 5.83 -3.66
CA VAL A 88 -7.22 6.67 -2.46
C VAL A 88 -8.39 7.64 -2.56
N MET A 89 -9.25 7.61 -1.57
CA MET A 89 -10.32 8.59 -1.44
C MET A 89 -10.00 9.53 -0.30
N GLY A 90 -10.16 10.80 -0.53
CA GLY A 90 -9.83 11.78 0.48
C GLY A 90 -10.43 13.13 0.21
N ILE A 91 -10.07 14.08 1.06
CA ILE A 91 -10.53 15.45 0.98
C ILE A 91 -9.42 16.29 0.37
N ARG A 92 -9.77 17.01 -0.67
CA ARG A 92 -8.84 17.91 -1.36
C ARG A 92 -8.55 19.15 -0.52
#